data_120132d21f3af0d47f43a0f8da3beb95
#
_entry.id   120132d21f3af0d47f43a0f8da3beb95
#
_cell.length_a   1.000
_cell.length_b   1.000
_cell.length_c   1.000
_cell.angle_alpha   90.00
_cell.angle_beta   90.00
_cell.angle_gamma   90.00
#
_symmetry.space_group_name_H-M   'P 1'
#
loop_
_entity.id
_entity.type
_entity.pdbx_description
1 polymer ?
#
loop_
_entity_poly.entity_id
_entity_poly.type
_entity_poly.pdbx_seq_one_letter_code
_entity_poly.pdbx_strand_id
1 'polypeptide(L)'
;MNTTVVAVNKNNLSEHPQSVCFINPKHELYHKKVDWLHEQFEHGLKIKLLYVEDQKKPVGFVEYLPGERCWRAVDAEGYMFIHCLWTNGKKYQHQGLGNRLLEEVEADAAGLRGVASITSEAAFMASRALFEKNGYSAVETSGPEQLMVKSFGAAPLPTLRNWQGELQKYQDLHIVYSRQCPWVARFIEEVRPILAEYQLEPVITELKTAAEAQHAPSLYSGFNLIYNGKLLADRYISTTRFRNIVKKELV
;
A
#
# COMPACT_ATOMS: atom_id res chain seq x y z
N MET A 1 14.62 12.50 21.10
CA MET A 1 13.47 13.18 20.48
C MET A 1 12.22 12.58 21.11
N ASN A 2 11.38 13.42 21.73
CA ASN A 2 10.12 12.94 22.29
C ASN A 2 9.12 12.70 21.15
N THR A 3 8.46 11.53 21.18
CA THR A 3 7.48 11.14 20.16
C THR A 3 6.20 10.68 20.82
N THR A 4 5.08 10.98 20.18
CA THR A 4 3.75 10.51 20.59
C THR A 4 3.12 9.77 19.43
N VAL A 5 2.52 8.61 19.71
CA VAL A 5 1.78 7.84 18.71
C VAL A 5 0.29 7.95 19.00
N VAL A 6 -0.48 8.27 17.97
CA VAL A 6 -1.95 8.39 18.04
C VAL A 6 -2.57 7.28 17.20
N ALA A 7 -3.39 6.46 17.82
CA ALA A 7 -4.20 5.47 17.10
C ALA A 7 -5.41 6.16 16.46
N VAL A 8 -5.57 5.99 15.14
CA VAL A 8 -6.71 6.51 14.38
C VAL A 8 -7.73 5.40 14.17
N ASN A 9 -8.98 5.74 14.38
CA ASN A 9 -10.13 4.85 14.19
C ASN A 9 -11.33 5.66 13.67
N LYS A 10 -12.48 5.01 13.47
CA LYS A 10 -13.68 5.63 12.92
C LYS A 10 -14.18 6.86 13.71
N ASN A 11 -13.92 6.92 15.03
CA ASN A 11 -14.44 7.97 15.89
C ASN A 11 -13.60 9.25 15.86
N ASN A 12 -12.29 9.15 15.55
CA ASN A 12 -11.38 10.29 15.54
C ASN A 12 -10.73 10.57 14.16
N LEU A 13 -11.11 9.84 13.11
CA LEU A 13 -10.55 10.01 11.77
C LEU A 13 -10.66 11.46 11.25
N SER A 14 -11.77 12.14 11.53
CA SER A 14 -11.99 13.54 11.14
C SER A 14 -11.02 14.52 11.81
N GLU A 15 -10.51 14.21 12.99
CA GLU A 15 -9.54 15.01 13.73
C GLU A 15 -8.12 14.81 13.18
N HIS A 16 -7.89 13.74 12.42
CA HIS A 16 -6.60 13.33 11.87
C HIS A 16 -6.59 13.21 10.35
N PRO A 17 -6.88 14.28 9.60
CA PRO A 17 -6.99 14.21 8.13
C PRO A 17 -5.71 13.73 7.43
N GLN A 18 -4.55 13.82 8.08
CA GLN A 18 -3.26 13.34 7.55
C GLN A 18 -3.19 11.82 7.43
N SER A 19 -4.04 11.07 8.15
CA SER A 19 -4.15 9.60 8.02
C SER A 19 -4.60 9.16 6.62
N VAL A 20 -5.16 10.07 5.83
CA VAL A 20 -5.55 9.85 4.44
C VAL A 20 -4.39 10.17 3.51
N CYS A 21 -3.23 9.53 3.72
CA CYS A 21 -2.01 9.65 2.91
C CYS A 21 -1.59 11.12 2.64
N PHE A 22 -1.83 12.02 3.59
CA PHE A 22 -1.50 13.46 3.52
C PHE A 22 -2.18 14.22 2.35
N ILE A 23 -3.25 13.67 1.78
CA ILE A 23 -4.06 14.38 0.78
C ILE A 23 -4.80 15.54 1.43
N ASN A 24 -4.93 16.62 0.67
CA ASN A 24 -5.72 17.77 1.10
C ASN A 24 -7.19 17.34 1.31
N PRO A 25 -7.80 17.58 2.49
CA PRO A 25 -9.20 17.23 2.76
C PRO A 25 -10.23 17.87 1.81
N LYS A 26 -9.86 18.95 1.13
CA LYS A 26 -10.72 19.59 0.11
C LYS A 26 -10.71 18.85 -1.24
N HIS A 27 -9.83 17.88 -1.40
CA HIS A 27 -9.73 17.11 -2.65
C HIS A 27 -10.79 16.01 -2.65
N GLU A 28 -11.49 15.82 -3.75
CA GLU A 28 -12.53 14.80 -3.91
C GLU A 28 -12.06 13.39 -3.51
N LEU A 29 -10.83 13.05 -3.86
CA LEU A 29 -10.23 11.74 -3.56
C LEU A 29 -10.02 11.47 -2.08
N TYR A 30 -9.95 12.51 -1.25
CA TYR A 30 -9.92 12.38 0.20
C TYR A 30 -11.14 11.61 0.70
N HIS A 31 -12.33 11.98 0.24
CA HIS A 31 -13.58 11.36 0.66
C HIS A 31 -13.68 9.89 0.22
N LYS A 32 -13.25 9.57 -1.01
CA LYS A 32 -13.21 8.18 -1.49
C LYS A 32 -12.33 7.27 -0.63
N LYS A 33 -11.17 7.77 -0.16
CA LYS A 33 -10.32 7.02 0.77
C LYS A 33 -10.92 6.97 2.17
N VAL A 34 -11.59 8.03 2.64
CA VAL A 34 -12.28 8.05 3.94
C VAL A 34 -13.37 6.98 3.98
N ASP A 35 -14.19 6.87 2.95
CA ASP A 35 -15.23 5.83 2.85
C ASP A 35 -14.61 4.42 2.94
N TRP A 36 -13.53 4.18 2.19
CA TRP A 36 -12.79 2.93 2.24
C TRP A 36 -12.23 2.65 3.66
N LEU A 37 -11.68 3.67 4.34
CA LEU A 37 -11.16 3.54 5.70
C LEU A 37 -12.26 3.16 6.70
N HIS A 38 -13.46 3.77 6.60
CA HIS A 38 -14.59 3.42 7.46
C HIS A 38 -14.96 1.95 7.30
N GLU A 39 -15.04 1.44 6.08
CA GLU A 39 -15.29 0.03 5.80
C GLU A 39 -14.18 -0.87 6.38
N GLN A 40 -12.91 -0.50 6.18
CA GLN A 40 -11.78 -1.34 6.61
C GLN A 40 -11.56 -1.32 8.13
N PHE A 41 -11.94 -0.27 8.84
CA PHE A 41 -11.91 -0.26 10.31
C PHE A 41 -12.81 -1.37 10.90
N GLU A 42 -13.94 -1.67 10.28
CA GLU A 42 -14.80 -2.80 10.67
C GLU A 42 -14.15 -4.17 10.42
N HIS A 43 -13.13 -4.21 9.55
CA HIS A 43 -12.35 -5.41 9.23
C HIS A 43 -11.01 -5.48 9.93
N GLY A 44 -10.80 -4.63 10.96
CA GLY A 44 -9.62 -4.65 11.79
C GLY A 44 -8.44 -3.82 11.27
N LEU A 45 -8.67 -2.95 10.27
CA LEU A 45 -7.64 -1.98 9.87
C LEU A 45 -7.27 -1.09 11.05
N LYS A 46 -5.99 -0.83 11.18
CA LYS A 46 -5.43 0.10 12.15
C LYS A 46 -4.52 1.11 11.44
N ILE A 47 -4.57 2.34 11.93
CA ILE A 47 -3.67 3.41 11.52
C ILE A 47 -3.07 4.02 12.77
N LYS A 48 -1.74 4.21 12.79
CA LYS A 48 -1.06 4.98 13.82
C LYS A 48 -0.30 6.14 13.19
N LEU A 49 -0.48 7.31 13.76
CA LEU A 49 0.22 8.54 13.40
C LEU A 49 1.32 8.83 14.41
N LEU A 50 2.51 9.14 13.93
CA LEU A 50 3.65 9.49 14.76
C LEU A 50 3.86 11.00 14.74
N TYR A 51 3.82 11.61 15.91
CA TYR A 51 4.11 13.03 16.15
C TYR A 51 5.47 13.16 16.86
N VAL A 52 6.17 14.21 16.53
CA VAL A 52 7.34 14.68 17.26
C VAL A 52 6.94 15.93 18.04
N GLU A 53 7.50 16.08 19.24
CA GLU A 53 7.28 17.26 20.09
C GLU A 53 7.40 18.55 19.27
N ASP A 54 6.54 19.53 19.56
CA ASP A 54 6.42 20.82 18.86
C ASP A 54 5.92 20.76 17.39
N GLN A 55 5.54 19.60 16.89
CA GLN A 55 4.95 19.49 15.56
C GLN A 55 3.43 19.32 15.60
N LYS A 56 2.73 20.22 14.90
CA LYS A 56 1.25 20.16 14.77
C LYS A 56 0.77 19.06 13.81
N LYS A 57 1.68 18.54 12.95
CA LYS A 57 1.37 17.52 11.96
C LYS A 57 2.18 16.27 12.24
N PRO A 58 1.62 15.08 11.98
CA PRO A 58 2.38 13.87 12.13
C PRO A 58 3.56 13.83 11.14
N VAL A 59 4.65 13.22 11.56
CA VAL A 59 5.87 13.05 10.78
C VAL A 59 6.01 11.64 10.24
N GLY A 60 5.10 10.76 10.60
CA GLY A 60 5.04 9.40 10.07
C GLY A 60 3.68 8.77 10.31
N PHE A 61 3.40 7.71 9.58
CA PHE A 61 2.24 6.87 9.80
C PHE A 61 2.53 5.43 9.41
N VAL A 62 1.70 4.51 9.96
CA VAL A 62 1.64 3.13 9.54
C VAL A 62 0.17 2.71 9.42
N GLU A 63 -0.14 1.98 8.31
CA GLU A 63 -1.43 1.36 8.02
C GLU A 63 -1.24 -0.16 7.98
N TYR A 64 -2.02 -0.91 8.75
CA TYR A 64 -1.90 -2.36 8.87
C TYR A 64 -3.23 -2.99 9.30
N LEU A 65 -3.40 -4.29 9.05
CA LEU A 65 -4.60 -5.04 9.40
C LEU A 65 -4.29 -6.55 9.48
N PRO A 66 -5.25 -7.39 9.94
CA PRO A 66 -5.09 -8.84 9.88
C PRO A 66 -4.76 -9.33 8.47
N GLY A 67 -3.78 -10.24 8.36
CA GLY A 67 -3.23 -10.68 7.08
C GLY A 67 -4.23 -11.36 6.16
N GLU A 68 -5.22 -12.07 6.70
CA GLU A 68 -6.34 -12.67 5.96
C GLU A 68 -7.27 -11.62 5.30
N ARG A 69 -7.14 -10.35 5.70
CA ARG A 69 -7.85 -9.20 5.14
C ARG A 69 -6.96 -8.26 4.35
N CYS A 70 -5.68 -8.62 4.13
CA CYS A 70 -4.74 -7.73 3.45
C CYS A 70 -5.13 -7.49 1.98
N TRP A 71 -4.80 -6.27 1.51
CA TRP A 71 -5.03 -5.83 0.13
C TRP A 71 -3.73 -5.98 -0.68
N ARG A 72 -3.17 -7.19 -0.66
CA ARG A 72 -1.96 -7.59 -1.39
C ARG A 72 -2.13 -9.03 -1.85
N ALA A 73 -1.46 -9.40 -2.93
CA ALA A 73 -1.45 -10.78 -3.42
C ALA A 73 -0.55 -11.67 -2.53
N VAL A 74 -0.94 -11.81 -1.26
CA VAL A 74 -0.23 -12.56 -0.22
C VAL A 74 -1.21 -13.42 0.55
N ASP A 75 -0.76 -14.60 0.97
CA ASP A 75 -1.42 -15.44 1.95
C ASP A 75 -0.71 -15.26 3.30
N ALA A 76 -1.33 -14.52 4.22
CA ALA A 76 -0.72 -14.10 5.48
C ALA A 76 -1.66 -14.35 6.68
N GLU A 77 -2.43 -15.45 6.65
CA GLU A 77 -3.35 -15.81 7.71
C GLU A 77 -2.66 -15.94 9.08
N GLY A 78 -3.23 -15.27 10.07
CA GLY A 78 -2.72 -15.25 11.44
C GLY A 78 -1.54 -14.29 11.66
N TYR A 79 -1.14 -13.53 10.67
CA TYR A 79 -0.15 -12.45 10.78
C TYR A 79 -0.83 -11.07 10.77
N MET A 80 -0.19 -10.07 11.37
CA MET A 80 -0.50 -8.68 11.10
C MET A 80 0.21 -8.26 9.81
N PHE A 81 -0.48 -7.63 8.86
CA PHE A 81 0.09 -7.23 7.59
C PHE A 81 0.19 -5.70 7.45
N ILE A 82 1.38 -5.18 7.22
CA ILE A 82 1.63 -3.76 7.01
C ILE A 82 1.40 -3.42 5.54
N HIS A 83 0.41 -2.56 5.26
CA HIS A 83 0.15 -2.02 3.93
C HIS A 83 1.07 -0.88 3.56
N CYS A 84 1.23 0.08 4.48
CA CYS A 84 2.03 1.28 4.29
C CYS A 84 2.74 1.64 5.59
N LEU A 85 4.01 2.01 5.47
CA LEU A 85 4.79 2.64 6.53
C LEU A 85 5.58 3.77 5.90
N TRP A 86 5.46 4.98 6.47
CA TRP A 86 6.11 6.14 5.89
C TRP A 86 6.46 7.18 6.94
N THR A 87 7.62 7.84 6.77
CA THR A 87 8.06 8.96 7.59
C THR A 87 8.36 10.17 6.70
N ASN A 88 7.87 11.35 7.10
CA ASN A 88 7.97 12.57 6.32
C ASN A 88 9.16 13.45 6.73
N GLY A 89 9.84 13.94 5.70
CA GLY A 89 10.86 14.98 5.82
C GLY A 89 12.27 14.43 6.05
N LYS A 90 13.21 14.96 5.24
CA LYS A 90 14.63 14.57 5.28
C LYS A 90 15.24 14.70 6.67
N LYS A 91 14.83 15.73 7.45
CA LYS A 91 15.33 15.99 8.81
C LYS A 91 14.98 14.89 9.82
N TYR A 92 14.01 14.02 9.51
CA TYR A 92 13.57 12.92 10.37
C TYR A 92 14.11 11.56 9.95
N GLN A 93 14.83 11.50 8.83
CA GLN A 93 15.47 10.25 8.39
C GLN A 93 16.55 9.81 9.37
N HIS A 94 16.73 8.50 9.51
CA HIS A 94 17.74 7.86 10.38
C HIS A 94 17.61 8.18 11.88
N GLN A 95 16.46 8.71 12.34
CA GLN A 95 16.21 9.02 13.74
C GLN A 95 15.37 7.98 14.49
N GLY A 96 15.22 6.78 13.92
CA GLY A 96 14.50 5.68 14.55
C GLY A 96 12.97 5.76 14.48
N LEU A 97 12.40 6.76 13.78
CA LEU A 97 10.93 6.92 13.73
C LEU A 97 10.22 5.75 13.03
N GLY A 98 10.84 5.16 12.02
CA GLY A 98 10.32 3.93 11.39
C GLY A 98 10.34 2.74 12.35
N ASN A 99 11.39 2.60 13.17
CA ASN A 99 11.46 1.55 14.19
C ASN A 99 10.32 1.72 15.20
N ARG A 100 10.08 2.96 15.65
CA ARG A 100 8.99 3.26 16.60
C ARG A 100 7.62 2.87 16.05
N LEU A 101 7.38 3.08 14.75
CA LEU A 101 6.13 2.65 14.11
C LEU A 101 6.04 1.12 14.00
N LEU A 102 7.14 0.42 13.72
CA LEU A 102 7.17 -1.05 13.71
C LEU A 102 6.90 -1.63 15.11
N GLU A 103 7.50 -1.08 16.16
CA GLU A 103 7.25 -1.47 17.55
C GLU A 103 5.76 -1.39 17.92
N GLU A 104 5.06 -0.35 17.44
CA GLU A 104 3.62 -0.19 17.66
C GLU A 104 2.79 -1.26 16.94
N VAL A 105 3.19 -1.66 15.72
CA VAL A 105 2.54 -2.75 14.99
C VAL A 105 2.80 -4.08 15.68
N GLU A 106 4.02 -4.33 16.12
CA GLU A 106 4.42 -5.56 16.81
C GLU A 106 3.68 -5.72 18.15
N ALA A 107 3.52 -4.62 18.90
CA ALA A 107 2.73 -4.61 20.12
C ALA A 107 1.26 -4.97 19.87
N ASP A 108 0.67 -4.43 18.80
CA ASP A 108 -0.71 -4.73 18.41
C ASP A 108 -0.88 -6.13 17.81
N ALA A 109 0.20 -6.75 17.34
CA ALA A 109 0.23 -8.11 16.83
C ALA A 109 0.48 -9.16 17.93
N ALA A 110 0.52 -8.76 19.22
CA ALA A 110 0.67 -9.68 20.33
C ALA A 110 -0.41 -10.77 20.29
N GLY A 111 0.03 -12.04 20.36
CA GLY A 111 -0.86 -13.21 20.24
C GLY A 111 -1.11 -13.69 18.81
N LEU A 112 -0.66 -12.96 17.79
CA LEU A 112 -0.61 -13.43 16.40
C LEU A 112 0.69 -14.20 16.12
N ARG A 113 0.77 -14.79 14.92
CA ARG A 113 1.97 -15.53 14.46
C ARG A 113 3.17 -14.63 14.19
N GLY A 114 2.93 -13.32 13.96
CA GLY A 114 3.96 -12.35 13.66
C GLY A 114 3.44 -11.16 12.84
N VAL A 115 4.37 -10.46 12.20
CA VAL A 115 4.10 -9.32 11.33
C VAL A 115 4.72 -9.56 9.96
N ALA A 116 4.00 -9.20 8.89
CA ALA A 116 4.45 -9.31 7.51
C ALA A 116 4.27 -8.00 6.75
N SER A 117 5.07 -7.79 5.71
CA SER A 117 4.96 -6.66 4.78
C SER A 117 5.62 -7.00 3.45
N ILE A 118 5.19 -6.35 2.36
CA ILE A 118 5.95 -6.33 1.11
C ILE A 118 6.82 -5.08 1.08
N THR A 119 8.08 -5.24 0.70
CA THR A 119 9.02 -4.13 0.46
C THR A 119 9.74 -4.26 -0.87
N SER A 120 10.24 -3.15 -1.38
CA SER A 120 11.15 -3.09 -2.54
C SER A 120 11.95 -1.79 -2.49
N GLU A 121 12.96 -1.68 -3.34
CA GLU A 121 13.73 -0.42 -3.52
C GLU A 121 12.98 0.62 -4.38
N ALA A 122 11.74 0.37 -4.72
CA ALA A 122 10.93 1.28 -5.50
C ALA A 122 10.46 2.49 -4.66
N ALA A 123 10.12 3.58 -5.35
CA ALA A 123 9.58 4.78 -4.70
C ALA A 123 8.30 4.47 -3.90
N PHE A 124 8.13 5.16 -2.79
CA PHE A 124 6.98 5.04 -1.87
C PHE A 124 6.90 3.72 -1.09
N MET A 125 7.95 2.92 -1.10
CA MET A 125 8.05 1.69 -0.30
C MET A 125 8.94 1.92 0.92
N ALA A 126 8.60 1.29 2.04
CA ALA A 126 9.51 1.20 3.18
C ALA A 126 10.71 0.34 2.79
N SER A 127 11.92 0.77 3.15
CA SER A 127 13.15 0.08 2.74
C SER A 127 13.29 -1.27 3.42
N ARG A 128 13.86 -2.25 2.72
CA ARG A 128 14.25 -3.55 3.27
C ARG A 128 15.11 -3.41 4.51
N ALA A 129 16.09 -2.50 4.49
CA ALA A 129 17.00 -2.26 5.62
C ALA A 129 16.28 -1.86 6.92
N LEU A 130 15.14 -1.16 6.83
CA LEU A 130 14.32 -0.86 8.00
C LEU A 130 13.79 -2.15 8.64
N PHE A 131 13.25 -3.06 7.84
CA PHE A 131 12.69 -4.31 8.32
C PHE A 131 13.78 -5.24 8.89
N GLU A 132 14.90 -5.43 8.17
CA GLU A 132 16.01 -6.27 8.61
C GLU A 132 16.59 -5.80 9.95
N LYS A 133 16.78 -4.49 10.12
CA LYS A 133 17.24 -3.88 11.38
C LYS A 133 16.31 -4.19 12.57
N ASN A 134 15.03 -4.42 12.30
CA ASN A 134 14.01 -4.74 13.32
C ASN A 134 13.73 -6.24 13.43
N GLY A 135 14.59 -7.10 12.86
CA GLY A 135 14.52 -8.56 13.01
C GLY A 135 13.55 -9.25 12.04
N TYR A 136 13.15 -8.59 10.97
CA TYR A 136 12.41 -9.22 9.87
C TYR A 136 13.38 -9.90 8.90
N SER A 137 12.95 -10.99 8.30
CA SER A 137 13.67 -11.70 7.25
C SER A 137 12.85 -11.75 5.97
N ALA A 138 13.50 -11.69 4.82
CA ALA A 138 12.88 -11.96 3.54
C ALA A 138 12.62 -13.48 3.42
N VAL A 139 11.34 -13.86 3.32
CA VAL A 139 10.95 -15.29 3.22
C VAL A 139 10.67 -15.69 1.77
N GLU A 140 10.21 -14.77 0.94
CA GLU A 140 10.04 -14.95 -0.49
C GLU A 140 10.42 -13.68 -1.26
N THR A 141 10.78 -13.85 -2.52
CA THR A 141 11.14 -12.75 -3.44
C THR A 141 10.46 -12.96 -4.79
N SER A 142 9.91 -11.89 -5.37
CA SER A 142 9.34 -11.88 -6.72
C SER A 142 9.77 -10.61 -7.44
N GLY A 143 10.71 -10.73 -8.38
CA GLY A 143 11.34 -9.57 -9.02
C GLY A 143 12.03 -8.67 -7.98
N PRO A 144 11.72 -7.36 -7.95
CA PRO A 144 12.28 -6.42 -6.97
C PRO A 144 11.56 -6.47 -5.61
N GLU A 145 10.41 -7.11 -5.49
CA GLU A 145 9.61 -7.19 -4.29
C GLU A 145 10.05 -8.34 -3.37
N GLN A 146 9.97 -8.11 -2.07
CA GLN A 146 10.31 -9.08 -1.04
C GLN A 146 9.23 -9.14 0.02
N LEU A 147 8.82 -10.33 0.39
CA LEU A 147 7.94 -10.58 1.54
C LEU A 147 8.80 -10.65 2.80
N MET A 148 8.72 -9.60 3.60
CA MET A 148 9.42 -9.47 4.88
C MET A 148 8.54 -9.99 6.01
N VAL A 149 9.08 -10.84 6.86
CA VAL A 149 8.35 -11.46 7.97
C VAL A 149 9.17 -11.42 9.25
N LYS A 150 8.52 -11.07 10.36
CA LYS A 150 9.00 -11.28 11.72
C LYS A 150 8.03 -12.23 12.41
N SER A 151 8.43 -13.48 12.57
CA SER A 151 7.65 -14.49 13.29
C SER A 151 7.86 -14.37 14.80
N PHE A 152 6.78 -14.59 15.57
CA PHE A 152 6.82 -14.60 17.03
C PHE A 152 6.89 -16.01 17.63
N GLY A 153 6.97 -17.02 16.77
CA GLY A 153 7.08 -18.42 17.17
C GLY A 153 7.18 -19.35 15.97
N ALA A 154 7.13 -20.64 16.21
CA ALA A 154 7.10 -21.66 15.15
C ALA A 154 5.67 -21.71 14.55
N ALA A 155 5.49 -21.11 13.38
CA ALA A 155 4.24 -21.10 12.64
C ALA A 155 4.52 -21.14 11.13
N PRO A 156 3.58 -21.61 10.29
CA PRO A 156 3.68 -21.47 8.84
C PRO A 156 3.91 -20.01 8.45
N LEU A 157 4.89 -19.79 7.58
CA LEU A 157 5.22 -18.45 7.09
C LEU A 157 4.20 -17.99 6.04
N PRO A 158 3.95 -16.68 5.91
CA PRO A 158 3.21 -16.12 4.80
C PRO A 158 3.87 -16.43 3.46
N THR A 159 3.08 -16.53 2.40
CA THR A 159 3.54 -16.81 1.04
C THR A 159 3.00 -15.80 0.04
N LEU A 160 3.73 -15.55 -1.04
CA LEU A 160 3.25 -14.78 -2.17
C LEU A 160 2.25 -15.60 -2.99
N ARG A 161 1.14 -15.01 -3.42
CA ARG A 161 0.22 -15.64 -4.35
C ARG A 161 0.76 -15.56 -5.79
N ASN A 162 0.32 -16.48 -6.64
CA ASN A 162 0.71 -16.51 -8.07
C ASN A 162 -0.01 -15.41 -8.87
N TRP A 163 0.39 -14.16 -8.65
CA TRP A 163 -0.16 -13.00 -9.33
C TRP A 163 0.18 -12.98 -10.84
N GLN A 164 1.31 -13.59 -11.25
CA GLN A 164 1.69 -13.68 -12.66
C GLN A 164 0.68 -14.51 -13.46
N GLY A 165 0.11 -15.55 -12.86
CA GLY A 165 -0.96 -16.33 -13.48
C GLY A 165 -2.24 -15.52 -13.71
N GLU A 166 -2.52 -14.53 -12.86
CA GLU A 166 -3.67 -13.66 -13.04
C GLU A 166 -3.54 -12.75 -14.27
N LEU A 167 -2.32 -12.36 -14.67
CA LEU A 167 -2.09 -11.49 -15.84
C LEU A 167 -2.65 -12.06 -17.15
N GLN A 168 -2.70 -13.37 -17.30
CA GLN A 168 -3.18 -14.03 -18.53
C GLN A 168 -4.67 -13.78 -18.80
N LYS A 169 -5.42 -13.31 -17.79
CA LYS A 169 -6.85 -12.97 -17.91
C LYS A 169 -7.09 -11.62 -18.58
N TYR A 170 -6.05 -10.78 -18.72
CA TYR A 170 -6.15 -9.40 -19.18
C TYR A 170 -5.65 -9.27 -20.61
N GLN A 171 -6.60 -9.22 -21.57
CA GLN A 171 -6.33 -8.89 -22.96
C GLN A 171 -6.62 -7.39 -23.18
N ASP A 172 -5.94 -6.76 -24.15
CA ASP A 172 -6.00 -5.32 -24.38
C ASP A 172 -5.52 -4.48 -23.18
N LEU A 173 -5.93 -3.20 -23.12
CA LEU A 173 -5.49 -2.27 -22.09
C LEU A 173 -6.42 -2.28 -20.89
N HIS A 174 -5.84 -2.57 -19.71
CA HIS A 174 -6.56 -2.58 -18.44
C HIS A 174 -5.91 -1.66 -17.40
N ILE A 175 -6.74 -1.01 -16.60
CA ILE A 175 -6.38 -0.34 -15.35
C ILE A 175 -7.16 -1.00 -14.23
N VAL A 176 -6.47 -1.79 -13.39
CA VAL A 176 -7.06 -2.45 -12.23
C VAL A 176 -6.57 -1.76 -10.97
N TYR A 177 -7.47 -1.31 -10.09
CA TYR A 177 -7.09 -0.51 -8.94
C TYR A 177 -7.97 -0.77 -7.71
N SER A 178 -7.51 -0.31 -6.54
CA SER A 178 -8.30 -0.28 -5.32
C SER A 178 -8.31 1.12 -4.70
N ARG A 179 -9.30 1.40 -3.83
CA ARG A 179 -9.38 2.65 -3.08
C ARG A 179 -8.37 2.74 -1.94
N GLN A 180 -7.57 1.71 -1.71
CA GLN A 180 -6.54 1.70 -0.68
C GLN A 180 -5.52 2.84 -0.89
N CYS A 181 -5.13 3.12 -2.14
CA CYS A 181 -4.24 4.23 -2.47
C CYS A 181 -5.02 5.36 -3.15
N PRO A 182 -5.24 6.52 -2.50
CA PRO A 182 -6.02 7.61 -3.07
C PRO A 182 -5.36 8.26 -4.30
N TRP A 183 -4.04 8.17 -4.43
CA TRP A 183 -3.31 8.71 -5.59
C TRP A 183 -3.64 8.02 -6.91
N VAL A 184 -4.13 6.79 -6.86
CA VAL A 184 -4.53 6.04 -8.05
C VAL A 184 -5.78 6.62 -8.68
N ALA A 185 -6.78 6.98 -7.88
CA ALA A 185 -7.98 7.61 -8.40
C ALA A 185 -7.66 8.93 -9.11
N ARG A 186 -6.69 9.69 -8.59
CA ARG A 186 -6.16 10.89 -9.25
C ARG A 186 -5.53 10.57 -10.59
N PHE A 187 -4.72 9.53 -10.67
CA PHE A 187 -4.11 9.10 -11.93
C PHE A 187 -5.16 8.81 -13.00
N ILE A 188 -6.24 8.11 -12.68
CA ILE A 188 -7.30 7.76 -13.63
C ILE A 188 -7.91 9.03 -14.25
N GLU A 189 -8.15 10.08 -13.45
CA GLU A 189 -8.65 11.35 -13.97
C GLU A 189 -7.61 12.09 -14.82
N GLU A 190 -6.36 12.14 -14.37
CA GLU A 190 -5.28 12.86 -15.06
C GLU A 190 -4.89 12.23 -16.40
N VAL A 191 -5.10 10.92 -16.60
CA VAL A 191 -4.74 10.25 -17.87
C VAL A 191 -5.85 10.29 -18.92
N ARG A 192 -7.09 10.65 -18.58
CA ARG A 192 -8.21 10.74 -19.55
C ARG A 192 -7.88 11.54 -20.81
N PRO A 193 -7.27 12.75 -20.74
CA PRO A 193 -6.89 13.49 -21.96
C PRO A 193 -5.85 12.76 -22.81
N ILE A 194 -4.93 12.02 -22.18
CA ILE A 194 -3.89 11.25 -22.87
C ILE A 194 -4.52 10.05 -23.57
N LEU A 195 -5.42 9.35 -22.90
CA LEU A 195 -6.17 8.24 -23.48
C LEU A 195 -6.95 8.69 -24.72
N ALA A 196 -7.63 9.83 -24.65
CA ALA A 196 -8.35 10.40 -25.79
C ALA A 196 -7.41 10.79 -26.95
N GLU A 197 -6.25 11.41 -26.66
CA GLU A 197 -5.24 11.79 -27.66
C GLU A 197 -4.75 10.58 -28.47
N TYR A 198 -4.55 9.42 -27.81
CA TYR A 198 -4.07 8.19 -28.45
C TYR A 198 -5.20 7.22 -28.83
N GLN A 199 -6.47 7.63 -28.69
CA GLN A 199 -7.65 6.80 -29.00
C GLN A 199 -7.63 5.45 -28.25
N LEU A 200 -7.19 5.45 -26.97
CA LEU A 200 -7.11 4.29 -26.10
C LEU A 200 -8.32 4.22 -25.19
N GLU A 201 -8.94 3.06 -25.13
CA GLU A 201 -10.11 2.78 -24.28
C GLU A 201 -9.79 1.64 -23.29
N PRO A 202 -9.18 1.95 -22.15
CA PRO A 202 -8.87 0.93 -21.15
C PRO A 202 -10.14 0.39 -20.48
N VAL A 203 -10.15 -0.91 -20.20
CA VAL A 203 -11.10 -1.47 -19.23
C VAL A 203 -10.64 -1.09 -17.82
N ILE A 204 -11.44 -0.28 -17.11
CA ILE A 204 -11.12 0.18 -15.75
C ILE A 204 -11.91 -0.67 -14.75
N THR A 205 -11.18 -1.41 -13.90
CA THR A 205 -11.75 -2.31 -12.89
C THR A 205 -11.34 -1.87 -11.49
N GLU A 206 -12.31 -1.66 -10.61
CA GLU A 206 -12.08 -1.41 -9.18
C GLU A 206 -12.15 -2.71 -8.40
N LEU A 207 -11.09 -3.04 -7.66
CA LEU A 207 -11.09 -4.11 -6.67
C LEU A 207 -11.84 -3.60 -5.43
N LYS A 208 -12.92 -4.28 -5.07
CA LYS A 208 -13.85 -3.83 -4.02
C LYS A 208 -13.67 -4.60 -2.71
N THR A 209 -13.02 -5.76 -2.75
CA THR A 209 -12.84 -6.63 -1.59
C THR A 209 -11.39 -7.03 -1.41
N ALA A 210 -11.01 -7.40 -0.17
CA ALA A 210 -9.69 -7.94 0.11
C ALA A 210 -9.42 -9.23 -0.70
N ALA A 211 -10.44 -10.08 -0.87
CA ALA A 211 -10.32 -11.30 -1.67
C ALA A 211 -9.97 -10.98 -3.14
N GLU A 212 -10.61 -9.99 -3.77
CA GLU A 212 -10.25 -9.54 -5.11
C GLU A 212 -8.82 -8.98 -5.15
N ALA A 213 -8.41 -8.20 -4.14
CA ALA A 213 -7.07 -7.64 -4.06
C ALA A 213 -5.99 -8.72 -3.85
N GLN A 214 -6.31 -9.81 -3.17
CA GLN A 214 -5.42 -10.96 -3.00
C GLN A 214 -5.24 -11.77 -4.29
N HIS A 215 -6.17 -11.63 -5.24
CA HIS A 215 -6.10 -12.20 -6.59
C HIS A 215 -5.80 -11.14 -7.66
N ALA A 216 -5.23 -10.01 -7.27
CA ALA A 216 -4.85 -8.96 -8.19
C ALA A 216 -3.66 -9.38 -9.09
N PRO A 217 -3.53 -8.79 -10.30
CA PRO A 217 -2.46 -9.11 -11.24
C PRO A 217 -1.10 -8.45 -10.91
N SER A 218 -0.87 -8.09 -9.66
CA SER A 218 0.44 -7.72 -9.09
C SER A 218 0.46 -7.94 -7.59
N LEU A 219 1.65 -7.98 -7.01
CA LEU A 219 1.82 -8.09 -5.56
C LEU A 219 1.27 -6.87 -4.81
N TYR A 220 1.40 -5.68 -5.40
CA TYR A 220 1.01 -4.44 -4.74
C TYR A 220 -0.49 -4.15 -4.79
N SER A 221 -1.24 -4.79 -5.69
CA SER A 221 -2.70 -4.77 -5.85
C SER A 221 -3.36 -3.39 -5.99
N GLY A 222 -2.81 -2.35 -5.37
CA GLY A 222 -3.40 -1.00 -5.32
C GLY A 222 -3.60 -0.35 -6.68
N PHE A 223 -2.74 -0.66 -7.65
CA PHE A 223 -2.79 -0.17 -9.03
C PHE A 223 -2.09 -1.14 -9.98
N ASN A 224 -2.70 -1.41 -11.12
CA ASN A 224 -2.13 -2.26 -12.16
C ASN A 224 -2.49 -1.68 -13.52
N LEU A 225 -1.48 -1.31 -14.30
CA LEU A 225 -1.60 -0.98 -15.72
C LEU A 225 -1.12 -2.19 -16.51
N ILE A 226 -2.02 -2.79 -17.29
CA ILE A 226 -1.77 -4.05 -17.98
C ILE A 226 -2.10 -3.89 -19.46
N TYR A 227 -1.28 -4.50 -20.30
CA TYR A 227 -1.55 -4.59 -21.75
C TYR A 227 -1.19 -5.99 -22.25
N ASN A 228 -2.18 -6.69 -22.79
CA ASN A 228 -2.03 -8.05 -23.35
C ASN A 228 -1.28 -9.01 -22.42
N GLY A 229 -1.72 -9.11 -21.15
CA GLY A 229 -1.10 -9.97 -20.15
C GLY A 229 0.24 -9.48 -19.60
N LYS A 230 0.72 -8.31 -20.01
CA LYS A 230 1.98 -7.71 -19.55
C LYS A 230 1.70 -6.61 -18.52
N LEU A 231 2.25 -6.73 -17.33
CA LEU A 231 2.20 -5.69 -16.30
C LEU A 231 3.17 -4.55 -16.70
N LEU A 232 2.64 -3.37 -17.00
CA LEU A 232 3.40 -2.17 -17.39
C LEU A 232 3.74 -1.28 -16.20
N ALA A 233 2.86 -1.25 -15.19
CA ALA A 233 3.09 -0.59 -13.92
C ALA A 233 2.19 -1.20 -12.83
N ASP A 234 2.70 -1.29 -11.61
CA ASP A 234 2.02 -1.86 -10.44
C ASP A 234 1.79 -0.84 -9.30
N ARG A 235 2.10 0.43 -9.54
CA ARG A 235 1.93 1.54 -8.59
C ARG A 235 1.72 2.86 -9.31
N TYR A 236 1.29 3.89 -8.56
CA TYR A 236 1.10 5.22 -9.12
C TYR A 236 2.28 5.68 -9.97
N ILE A 237 1.98 6.18 -11.16
CA ILE A 237 2.93 6.78 -12.09
C ILE A 237 2.46 8.17 -12.50
N SER A 238 3.40 9.05 -12.88
CA SER A 238 3.06 10.37 -13.41
C SER A 238 2.47 10.27 -14.83
N THR A 239 1.71 11.29 -15.23
CA THR A 239 1.20 11.43 -16.60
C THR A 239 2.30 11.40 -17.66
N THR A 240 3.47 11.96 -17.34
CA THR A 240 4.66 11.89 -18.22
C THR A 240 5.13 10.45 -18.42
N ARG A 241 5.22 9.68 -17.32
CA ARG A 241 5.61 8.26 -17.40
C ARG A 241 4.57 7.45 -18.14
N PHE A 242 3.29 7.73 -17.94
CA PHE A 242 2.21 7.08 -18.68
C PHE A 242 2.33 7.36 -20.18
N ARG A 243 2.55 8.63 -20.61
CA ARG A 243 2.79 8.96 -22.03
C ARG A 243 3.96 8.17 -22.63
N ASN A 244 5.05 8.03 -21.88
CA ASN A 244 6.21 7.25 -22.35
C ASN A 244 5.87 5.78 -22.49
N ILE A 245 5.08 5.21 -21.58
CA ILE A 245 4.59 3.84 -21.68
C ILE A 245 3.70 3.68 -22.92
N VAL A 246 2.73 4.59 -23.14
CA VAL A 246 1.85 4.56 -24.32
C VAL A 246 2.67 4.53 -25.60
N LYS A 247 3.62 5.45 -25.77
CA LYS A 247 4.49 5.52 -26.98
C LYS A 247 5.36 4.31 -27.20
N LYS A 248 5.73 3.61 -26.15
CA LYS A 248 6.66 2.48 -26.23
C LYS A 248 5.97 1.14 -26.39
N GLU A 249 4.83 0.96 -25.73
CA GLU A 249 4.22 -0.35 -25.53
C GLU A 249 2.86 -0.50 -26.24
N LEU A 250 2.18 0.62 -26.58
CA LEU A 250 0.81 0.59 -27.08
C LEU A 250 0.66 1.15 -28.53
N VAL A 251 1.55 2.00 -28.96
CA VAL A 251 1.64 2.60 -30.32
C VAL A 251 3.06 2.50 -30.85
#